data_abdc179982204ebed4694417c7d3e3ae
#
_entry.id   abdc179982204ebed4694417c7d3e3ae
#
_cell.length_a   1.000
_cell.length_b   1.000
_cell.length_c   1.000
_cell.angle_alpha   90.00
_cell.angle_beta   90.00
_cell.angle_gamma   90.00
#
_symmetry.space_group_name_H-M   'P 1'
#
loop_
_entity.id
_entity.type
_entity.pdbx_description
1 polymer ?
#
loop_
_entity_poly.entity_id
_entity_poly.type
_entity_poly.pdbx_seq_one_letter_code
_entity_poly.pdbx_strand_id
1 'polypeptide(L)'
;MPKIQNYSVVMYYRKFQNRFQQGFSFIEVMVGVLIVSIAAYGMVVGATYARGELRAIAVKERATEELLSFVETLKGRIADGKLSVVERSGDLQGETVYLIGNQHSQTKLAAKIYYEPITILYTDSTSSVDRFLLKSWIEWEDFSTPTNKVVKREDIEMVMMEFPL
;
A
#
# COMPACT_ATOMS: atom_id res chain seq x y z
N MET A 1 16.30 -61.19 59.44
CA MET A 1 16.16 -60.37 58.23
C MET A 1 15.00 -59.46 58.43
N PRO A 2 15.14 -58.12 58.59
CA PRO A 2 14.05 -57.22 58.79
C PRO A 2 13.50 -56.75 57.41
N LYS A 3 12.18 -56.89 57.23
CA LYS A 3 11.43 -56.29 56.07
C LYS A 3 11.38 -54.78 56.27
N ILE A 4 12.12 -54.05 55.47
CA ILE A 4 12.02 -52.60 55.38
C ILE A 4 10.74 -52.27 54.61
N GLN A 5 9.79 -51.71 55.36
CA GLN A 5 8.50 -51.28 54.78
C GLN A 5 8.67 -49.97 54.02
N ASN A 6 8.48 -50.01 52.68
CA ASN A 6 8.45 -48.87 51.79
C ASN A 6 7.12 -48.07 51.90
N TYR A 7 6.74 -47.62 53.10
CA TYR A 7 5.47 -46.83 53.25
C TYR A 7 5.63 -45.33 52.94
N SER A 8 6.84 -44.81 52.97
CA SER A 8 7.06 -43.38 52.76
C SER A 8 6.94 -42.92 51.31
N VAL A 9 7.18 -43.76 50.34
CA VAL A 9 7.15 -43.41 48.89
C VAL A 9 5.72 -43.34 48.38
N VAL A 10 4.84 -44.22 48.85
CA VAL A 10 3.42 -44.29 48.43
C VAL A 10 2.61 -43.07 48.93
N MET A 11 2.97 -42.51 50.08
CA MET A 11 2.29 -41.29 50.60
C MET A 11 2.63 -40.03 49.83
N TYR A 12 3.85 -39.92 49.33
CA TYR A 12 4.27 -38.78 48.50
C TYR A 12 3.56 -38.75 47.16
N TYR A 13 3.39 -39.85 46.47
CA TYR A 13 2.69 -39.93 45.20
C TYR A 13 1.19 -39.62 45.33
N ARG A 14 0.55 -40.00 46.42
CA ARG A 14 -0.88 -39.70 46.64
C ARG A 14 -1.17 -38.23 46.89
N LYS A 15 -0.21 -37.47 47.44
CA LYS A 15 -0.34 -36.05 47.73
C LYS A 15 -0.17 -35.19 46.46
N PHE A 16 0.55 -35.71 45.45
CA PHE A 16 0.68 -35.02 44.16
C PHE A 16 -0.53 -35.25 43.26
N GLN A 17 -1.17 -36.41 43.27
CA GLN A 17 -2.34 -36.70 42.44
C GLN A 17 -3.58 -35.88 42.80
N ASN A 18 -3.76 -35.51 44.08
CA ASN A 18 -4.90 -34.74 44.50
C ASN A 18 -4.85 -33.23 44.16
N ARG A 19 -3.71 -32.74 43.69
CA ARG A 19 -3.60 -31.33 43.23
C ARG A 19 -4.08 -31.09 41.78
N PHE A 20 -4.23 -32.11 40.97
CA PHE A 20 -4.69 -32.00 39.60
C PHE A 20 -6.19 -32.22 39.41
N GLN A 21 -6.95 -32.49 40.47
CA GLN A 21 -8.41 -32.70 40.45
C GLN A 21 -9.24 -31.48 40.92
N GLN A 22 -8.61 -30.33 41.03
CA GLN A 22 -9.41 -29.11 41.22
C GLN A 22 -9.98 -28.71 39.87
N GLY A 23 -11.26 -28.99 39.63
CA GLY A 23 -12.00 -28.50 38.48
C GLY A 23 -11.93 -26.96 38.41
N PHE A 24 -11.98 -26.41 37.18
CA PHE A 24 -12.02 -24.98 37.00
C PHE A 24 -13.18 -24.34 37.78
N SER A 25 -12.90 -23.26 38.50
CA SER A 25 -13.92 -22.45 39.15
C SER A 25 -14.77 -21.79 38.04
N PHE A 26 -16.08 -21.66 38.29
CA PHE A 26 -16.98 -20.95 37.37
C PHE A 26 -16.49 -19.54 37.02
N ILE A 27 -15.89 -18.84 37.99
CA ILE A 27 -15.32 -17.52 37.76
C ILE A 27 -14.09 -17.54 36.83
N GLU A 28 -13.29 -18.59 36.93
CA GLU A 28 -12.12 -18.77 36.06
C GLU A 28 -12.52 -19.00 34.61
N VAL A 29 -13.58 -19.78 34.38
CA VAL A 29 -14.16 -19.97 33.03
C VAL A 29 -14.73 -18.64 32.51
N MET A 30 -15.46 -17.89 33.33
CA MET A 30 -15.99 -16.58 32.92
C MET A 30 -14.86 -15.59 32.54
N VAL A 31 -13.82 -15.51 33.35
CA VAL A 31 -12.66 -14.65 33.07
C VAL A 31 -11.94 -15.13 31.80
N GLY A 32 -11.76 -16.45 31.61
CA GLY A 32 -11.17 -17.02 30.41
C GLY A 32 -11.95 -16.65 29.14
N VAL A 33 -13.27 -16.79 29.14
CA VAL A 33 -14.16 -16.41 28.04
C VAL A 33 -14.05 -14.91 27.74
N LEU A 34 -14.00 -14.06 28.78
CA LEU A 34 -13.87 -12.62 28.60
C LEU A 34 -12.55 -12.26 27.94
N ILE A 35 -11.43 -12.84 28.37
CA ILE A 35 -10.10 -12.60 27.78
C ILE A 35 -10.09 -13.04 26.31
N VAL A 36 -10.60 -14.23 26.01
CA VAL A 36 -10.68 -14.75 24.63
C VAL A 36 -11.56 -13.86 23.76
N SER A 37 -12.66 -13.35 24.29
CA SER A 37 -13.57 -12.45 23.55
C SER A 37 -12.88 -11.13 23.20
N ILE A 38 -12.14 -10.52 24.13
CA ILE A 38 -11.38 -9.30 23.89
C ILE A 38 -10.28 -9.55 22.84
N ALA A 39 -9.56 -10.66 22.95
CA ALA A 39 -8.52 -11.03 22.01
C ALA A 39 -9.09 -11.24 20.58
N ALA A 40 -10.21 -11.97 20.48
CA ALA A 40 -10.89 -12.20 19.20
C ALA A 40 -11.36 -10.88 18.55
N TYR A 41 -11.95 -9.98 19.34
CA TYR A 41 -12.34 -8.65 18.86
C TYR A 41 -11.14 -7.85 18.35
N GLY A 42 -10.04 -7.83 19.11
CA GLY A 42 -8.79 -7.17 18.69
C GLY A 42 -8.23 -7.70 17.36
N MET A 43 -8.29 -9.03 17.17
CA MET A 43 -7.86 -9.65 15.89
C MET A 43 -8.73 -9.21 14.71
N VAL A 44 -10.05 -9.16 14.89
CA VAL A 44 -10.98 -8.74 13.81
C VAL A 44 -10.74 -7.28 13.44
N VAL A 45 -10.62 -6.39 14.43
CA VAL A 45 -10.33 -4.97 14.21
C VAL A 45 -8.97 -4.80 13.52
N GLY A 46 -7.94 -5.50 14.00
CA GLY A 46 -6.59 -5.47 13.39
C GLY A 46 -6.58 -5.96 11.94
N ALA A 47 -7.30 -7.05 11.65
CA ALA A 47 -7.40 -7.58 10.30
C ALA A 47 -8.14 -6.65 9.32
N THR A 48 -9.19 -5.97 9.79
CA THR A 48 -9.92 -4.99 8.96
C THR A 48 -9.07 -3.76 8.65
N TYR A 49 -8.34 -3.25 9.65
CA TYR A 49 -7.40 -2.15 9.46
C TYR A 49 -6.29 -2.53 8.47
N ALA A 50 -5.64 -3.68 8.66
CA ALA A 50 -4.59 -4.16 7.77
C ALA A 50 -5.06 -4.29 6.31
N ARG A 51 -6.28 -4.77 6.07
CA ARG A 51 -6.88 -4.83 4.73
C ARG A 51 -7.06 -3.45 4.11
N GLY A 52 -7.45 -2.45 4.89
CA GLY A 52 -7.56 -1.07 4.44
C GLY A 52 -6.22 -0.52 3.96
N GLU A 53 -5.17 -0.69 4.77
CA GLU A 53 -3.81 -0.25 4.44
C GLU A 53 -3.24 -0.97 3.20
N LEU A 54 -3.43 -2.28 3.10
CA LEU A 54 -2.98 -3.05 1.91
C LEU A 54 -3.67 -2.56 0.63
N ARG A 55 -4.95 -2.21 0.71
CA ARG A 55 -5.67 -1.64 -0.44
C ARG A 55 -5.13 -0.26 -0.81
N ALA A 56 -4.84 0.60 0.17
CA ALA A 56 -4.26 1.92 -0.07
C ALA A 56 -2.88 1.81 -0.75
N ILE A 57 -2.03 0.87 -0.29
CA ILE A 57 -0.73 0.59 -0.91
C ILE A 57 -0.90 0.11 -2.35
N ALA A 58 -1.79 -0.85 -2.61
CA ALA A 58 -2.04 -1.36 -3.96
C ALA A 58 -2.54 -0.27 -4.93
N VAL A 59 -3.38 0.66 -4.46
CA VAL A 59 -3.82 1.81 -5.25
C VAL A 59 -2.65 2.75 -5.56
N LYS A 60 -1.81 3.01 -4.56
CA LYS A 60 -0.61 3.85 -4.73
C LYS A 60 0.37 3.23 -5.74
N GLU A 61 0.66 1.94 -5.63
CA GLU A 61 1.50 1.20 -6.58
C GLU A 61 0.95 1.33 -8.00
N ARG A 62 -0.36 1.11 -8.16
CA ARG A 62 -1.00 1.24 -9.46
C ARG A 62 -0.93 2.67 -10.02
N ALA A 63 -1.11 3.69 -9.18
CA ALA A 63 -0.97 5.08 -9.57
C ALA A 63 0.46 5.38 -10.04
N THR A 64 1.47 4.87 -9.33
CA THR A 64 2.88 5.03 -9.72
C THR A 64 3.19 4.31 -11.04
N GLU A 65 2.65 3.10 -11.26
CA GLU A 65 2.81 2.37 -12.53
C GLU A 65 2.22 3.12 -13.71
N GLU A 66 0.99 3.65 -13.58
CA GLU A 66 0.34 4.43 -14.64
C GLU A 66 1.12 5.72 -14.93
N LEU A 67 1.59 6.42 -13.89
CA LEU A 67 2.40 7.62 -14.05
C LEU A 67 3.75 7.31 -14.72
N LEU A 68 4.43 6.24 -14.34
CA LEU A 68 5.67 5.80 -15.00
C LEU A 68 5.45 5.43 -16.46
N SER A 69 4.39 4.69 -16.77
CA SER A 69 4.04 4.33 -18.16
C SER A 69 3.79 5.57 -19.02
N PHE A 70 3.08 6.57 -18.47
CA PHE A 70 2.86 7.85 -19.12
C PHE A 70 4.18 8.59 -19.39
N VAL A 71 5.03 8.71 -18.37
CA VAL A 71 6.34 9.38 -18.47
C VAL A 71 7.25 8.69 -19.47
N GLU A 72 7.28 7.35 -19.50
CA GLU A 72 8.07 6.59 -20.48
C GLU A 72 7.57 6.76 -21.91
N THR A 73 6.25 6.85 -22.08
CA THR A 73 5.65 7.14 -23.40
C THR A 73 6.07 8.52 -23.90
N LEU A 74 5.98 9.55 -23.04
CA LEU A 74 6.45 10.90 -23.38
C LEU A 74 7.94 10.93 -23.65
N LYS A 75 8.75 10.23 -22.85
CA LYS A 75 10.20 10.10 -23.05
C LYS A 75 10.53 9.52 -24.43
N GLY A 76 9.85 8.46 -24.85
CA GLY A 76 10.04 7.88 -26.18
C GLY A 76 9.71 8.88 -27.30
N ARG A 77 8.63 9.65 -27.15
CA ARG A 77 8.22 10.68 -28.13
C ARG A 77 9.17 11.88 -28.19
N ILE A 78 9.73 12.29 -27.05
CA ILE A 78 10.77 13.32 -26.98
C ILE A 78 12.03 12.82 -27.69
N ALA A 79 12.49 11.62 -27.36
CA ALA A 79 13.70 11.05 -27.94
C ALA A 79 13.61 10.89 -29.48
N ASP A 80 12.42 10.59 -30.00
CA ASP A 80 12.13 10.49 -31.45
C ASP A 80 11.91 11.86 -32.15
N GLY A 81 11.97 12.97 -31.41
CA GLY A 81 11.68 14.31 -31.95
C GLY A 81 10.22 14.50 -32.43
N LYS A 82 9.31 13.59 -32.06
CA LYS A 82 7.91 13.57 -32.53
C LYS A 82 6.93 14.31 -31.65
N LEU A 83 7.40 15.06 -30.65
CA LEU A 83 6.53 15.77 -29.74
C LEU A 83 5.93 17.01 -30.41
N SER A 84 4.62 17.07 -30.48
CA SER A 84 3.91 18.21 -31.04
C SER A 84 4.02 19.46 -30.15
N VAL A 85 3.79 20.64 -30.71
CA VAL A 85 3.80 21.90 -29.96
C VAL A 85 2.72 21.89 -28.84
N VAL A 86 1.59 21.26 -29.10
CA VAL A 86 0.50 21.13 -28.12
C VAL A 86 0.93 20.28 -26.94
N GLU A 87 1.62 19.18 -27.18
CA GLU A 87 2.13 18.31 -26.11
C GLU A 87 3.26 18.95 -25.31
N ARG A 88 4.07 19.79 -25.95
CA ARG A 88 5.11 20.57 -25.24
C ARG A 88 4.50 21.62 -24.30
N SER A 89 3.25 22.06 -24.54
CA SER A 89 2.58 23.04 -23.70
C SER A 89 2.05 22.49 -22.35
N GLY A 90 2.17 21.17 -22.14
CA GLY A 90 1.67 20.52 -20.95
C GLY A 90 0.18 20.24 -20.98
N ASP A 91 -0.30 19.47 -20.01
CA ASP A 91 -1.72 19.23 -19.77
C ASP A 91 -2.05 19.43 -18.30
N LEU A 92 -2.66 20.60 -17.99
CA LEU A 92 -3.14 20.95 -16.66
C LEU A 92 -4.64 20.63 -16.46
N GLN A 93 -5.34 20.11 -17.50
CA GLN A 93 -6.70 19.61 -17.37
C GLN A 93 -6.72 18.16 -16.88
N GLY A 94 -5.69 17.43 -17.20
CA GLY A 94 -5.41 16.07 -16.75
C GLY A 94 -6.13 14.99 -17.53
N GLU A 95 -5.38 14.00 -17.98
CA GLU A 95 -5.88 12.78 -18.60
C GLU A 95 -6.45 11.83 -17.55
N THR A 96 -7.66 11.31 -17.78
CA THR A 96 -8.31 10.39 -16.85
C THR A 96 -7.85 8.95 -17.08
N VAL A 97 -7.31 8.34 -16.04
CA VAL A 97 -6.92 6.93 -16.00
C VAL A 97 -7.70 6.18 -14.91
N TYR A 98 -7.78 4.85 -14.99
CA TYR A 98 -8.51 4.04 -14.01
C TYR A 98 -7.55 3.16 -13.23
N LEU A 99 -7.38 3.46 -11.93
CA LEU A 99 -6.54 2.69 -11.01
C LEU A 99 -7.20 1.36 -10.61
N ILE A 100 -8.54 1.36 -10.53
CA ILE A 100 -9.34 0.15 -10.27
C ILE A 100 -10.48 0.12 -11.27
N GLY A 101 -10.70 -1.05 -11.86
CA GLY A 101 -11.77 -1.26 -12.83
C GLY A 101 -11.54 -0.55 -14.17
N ASN A 102 -12.63 -0.21 -14.84
CA ASN A 102 -12.64 0.54 -16.09
C ASN A 102 -13.83 1.51 -16.11
N GLN A 103 -14.00 2.26 -17.19
CA GLN A 103 -15.08 3.25 -17.34
C GLN A 103 -16.49 2.67 -17.08
N HIS A 104 -16.70 1.40 -17.38
CA HIS A 104 -18.01 0.71 -17.28
C HIS A 104 -18.17 -0.09 -15.97
N SER A 105 -17.12 -0.19 -15.14
CA SER A 105 -17.19 -0.93 -13.89
C SER A 105 -18.02 -0.19 -12.84
N GLN A 106 -18.81 -0.95 -12.06
CA GLN A 106 -19.54 -0.39 -10.92
C GLN A 106 -18.59 0.07 -9.79
N THR A 107 -17.50 -0.66 -9.61
CA THR A 107 -16.43 -0.29 -8.68
C THR A 107 -15.23 0.22 -9.48
N LYS A 108 -15.14 1.54 -9.61
CA LYS A 108 -14.04 2.20 -10.32
C LYS A 108 -13.39 3.24 -9.41
N LEU A 109 -12.08 3.34 -9.52
CA LEU A 109 -11.30 4.45 -8.97
C LEU A 109 -10.59 5.13 -10.12
N ALA A 110 -11.02 6.35 -10.42
CA ALA A 110 -10.39 7.18 -11.43
C ALA A 110 -9.31 8.06 -10.80
N ALA A 111 -8.26 8.30 -11.55
CA ALA A 111 -7.20 9.25 -11.25
C ALA A 111 -7.01 10.17 -12.45
N LYS A 112 -6.34 11.29 -12.25
CA LYS A 112 -5.96 12.19 -13.32
C LYS A 112 -4.46 12.37 -13.36
N ILE A 113 -3.87 12.25 -14.54
CA ILE A 113 -2.45 12.51 -14.78
C ILE A 113 -2.32 13.89 -15.39
N TYR A 114 -1.43 14.67 -14.83
CA TYR A 114 -1.11 16.02 -15.26
C TYR A 114 0.38 16.14 -15.55
N TYR A 115 0.75 17.09 -16.39
CA TYR A 115 2.17 17.45 -16.55
C TYR A 115 2.31 18.93 -16.89
N GLU A 116 3.41 19.53 -16.41
CA GLU A 116 3.77 20.91 -16.70
C GLU A 116 4.28 21.07 -18.14
N PRO A 117 4.29 22.31 -18.68
CA PRO A 117 4.96 22.59 -19.95
C PRO A 117 6.39 22.09 -19.92
N ILE A 118 6.78 21.35 -20.96
CA ILE A 118 8.12 20.77 -21.08
C ILE A 118 9.11 21.90 -21.38
N THR A 119 10.02 22.14 -20.46
CA THR A 119 10.99 23.24 -20.55
C THR A 119 12.37 22.73 -20.97
N ILE A 120 13.04 23.48 -21.84
CA ILE A 120 14.44 23.21 -22.21
C ILE A 120 15.31 23.70 -21.05
N LEU A 121 16.05 22.79 -20.43
CA LEU A 121 17.00 23.10 -19.38
C LEU A 121 18.34 23.58 -19.92
N TYR A 122 18.81 22.94 -20.98
CA TYR A 122 20.12 23.20 -21.56
C TYR A 122 20.18 22.64 -22.97
N THR A 123 20.76 23.45 -23.89
CA THR A 123 21.10 23.07 -25.25
C THR A 123 22.60 22.97 -25.34
N ASP A 124 23.13 21.80 -25.62
CA ASP A 124 24.57 21.65 -25.86
C ASP A 124 24.88 22.05 -27.32
N SER A 125 25.54 23.20 -27.47
CA SER A 125 25.93 23.73 -28.78
C SER A 125 26.93 22.85 -29.53
N THR A 126 27.60 21.93 -28.85
CA THR A 126 28.63 21.05 -29.42
C THR A 126 28.04 19.73 -29.94
N SER A 127 27.06 19.17 -29.22
CA SER A 127 26.46 17.88 -29.56
C SER A 127 25.06 17.98 -30.15
N SER A 128 24.48 19.18 -30.23
CA SER A 128 23.07 19.40 -30.65
C SER A 128 22.05 18.61 -29.85
N VAL A 129 22.37 18.28 -28.59
CA VAL A 129 21.49 17.52 -27.71
C VAL A 129 20.76 18.49 -26.78
N ASP A 130 19.43 18.50 -26.86
CA ASP A 130 18.58 19.28 -25.99
C ASP A 130 18.20 18.46 -24.75
N ARG A 131 18.27 19.10 -23.58
CA ARG A 131 17.82 18.51 -22.32
C ARG A 131 16.52 19.16 -21.89
N PHE A 132 15.53 18.34 -21.64
CA PHE A 132 14.19 18.77 -21.23
C PHE A 132 13.91 18.35 -19.80
N LEU A 133 13.20 19.20 -19.07
CA LEU A 133 12.62 18.87 -17.78
C LEU A 133 11.15 18.52 -17.97
N LEU A 134 10.76 17.33 -17.55
CA LEU A 134 9.37 16.88 -17.45
C LEU A 134 9.01 16.76 -15.99
N LYS A 135 7.96 17.48 -15.59
CA LYS A 135 7.30 17.34 -14.28
C LYS A 135 5.90 16.85 -14.50
N SER A 136 5.58 15.71 -13.94
CA SER A 136 4.26 15.09 -14.06
C SER A 136 3.80 14.58 -12.71
N TRP A 137 2.49 14.54 -12.51
CA TRP A 137 1.90 13.99 -11.29
C TRP A 137 0.55 13.35 -11.57
N ILE A 138 0.17 12.45 -10.68
CA ILE A 138 -1.11 11.78 -10.70
C ILE A 138 -1.87 12.09 -9.41
N GLU A 139 -3.16 12.38 -9.53
CA GLU A 139 -4.05 12.66 -8.40
C GLU A 139 -5.24 11.71 -8.40
N TRP A 140 -5.60 11.19 -7.22
CA TRP A 140 -6.78 10.34 -7.03
C TRP A 140 -7.46 10.63 -5.70
N GLU A 141 -8.77 10.34 -5.63
CA GLU A 141 -9.52 10.44 -4.38
C GLU A 141 -9.34 9.18 -3.53
N ASP A 142 -8.92 9.34 -2.28
CA ASP A 142 -8.85 8.24 -1.32
C ASP A 142 -10.19 8.11 -0.58
N PHE A 143 -10.81 6.94 -0.69
CA PHE A 143 -12.08 6.60 -0.03
C PHE A 143 -11.90 5.97 1.35
N SER A 144 -10.70 6.02 1.93
CA SER A 144 -10.42 5.42 3.25
C SER A 144 -11.19 6.08 4.39
N THR A 145 -11.67 7.31 4.21
CA THR A 145 -12.48 8.04 5.19
C THR A 145 -13.83 8.45 4.60
N PRO A 146 -14.96 7.95 5.17
CA PRO A 146 -16.30 8.27 4.63
C PRO A 146 -16.67 9.76 4.67
N THR A 147 -16.02 10.52 5.54
CA THR A 147 -16.40 11.90 5.87
C THR A 147 -15.55 12.97 5.17
N ASN A 148 -14.32 12.63 4.75
CA ASN A 148 -13.43 13.56 4.05
C ASN A 148 -12.79 12.86 2.85
N LYS A 149 -13.11 13.33 1.65
CA LYS A 149 -12.38 12.96 0.45
C LYS A 149 -11.00 13.59 0.51
N VAL A 150 -9.99 12.77 0.70
CA VAL A 150 -8.60 13.21 0.67
C VAL A 150 -8.05 12.94 -0.72
N VAL A 151 -7.57 13.98 -1.38
CA VAL A 151 -6.84 13.84 -2.64
C VAL A 151 -5.42 13.40 -2.31
N LYS A 152 -5.02 12.26 -2.85
CA LYS A 152 -3.63 11.77 -2.84
C LYS A 152 -2.95 12.18 -4.13
N ARG A 153 -1.65 12.42 -4.04
CA ARG A 153 -0.83 12.84 -5.17
C ARG A 153 0.53 12.15 -5.12
N GLU A 154 1.00 11.72 -6.29
CA GLU A 154 2.36 11.26 -6.52
C GLU A 154 2.97 12.07 -7.66
N ASP A 155 4.22 12.50 -7.51
CA ASP A 155 4.94 13.36 -8.43
C ASP A 155 6.17 12.62 -8.98
N ILE A 156 6.46 12.85 -10.27
CA ILE A 156 7.70 12.42 -10.91
C ILE A 156 8.32 13.62 -11.64
N GLU A 157 9.58 13.86 -11.37
CA GLU A 157 10.39 14.83 -12.09
C GLU A 157 11.54 14.10 -12.78
N MET A 158 11.70 14.30 -14.10
CA MET A 158 12.69 13.61 -14.91
C MET A 158 13.33 14.54 -15.94
N VAL A 159 14.65 14.39 -16.10
CA VAL A 159 15.38 15.05 -17.18
C VAL A 159 15.49 14.09 -18.36
N MET A 160 15.11 14.55 -19.52
CA MET A 160 15.11 13.79 -20.78
C MET A 160 16.04 14.43 -21.78
N MET A 161 16.50 13.65 -22.77
CA MET A 161 17.37 14.12 -23.85
C MET A 161 16.67 13.85 -25.17
N GLU A 162 16.67 14.86 -26.06
CA GLU A 162 16.29 14.75 -27.46
C GLU A 162 17.56 14.62 -28.29
N PHE A 163 17.62 13.61 -29.12
CA PHE A 163 18.72 13.43 -30.05
C PHE A 163 18.30 13.94 -31.45
N PRO A 164 19.07 14.84 -32.07
CA PRO A 164 18.77 15.26 -33.43
C PRO A 164 18.87 14.06 -34.35
N LEU A 165 17.83 13.86 -35.16
CA LEU A 165 17.81 12.85 -36.23
C LEU A 165 18.56 13.36 -37.48
#